data_df82a664739f778d1d135abcb2c60a23
#
_entry.id   df82a664739f778d1d135abcb2c60a23
#
_cell.length_a   1.000
_cell.length_b   1.000
_cell.length_c   1.000
_cell.angle_alpha   90.00
_cell.angle_beta   90.00
_cell.angle_gamma   90.00
#
_symmetry.space_group_name_H-M   'P 1'
#
loop_
_entity.id
_entity.type
_entity.pdbx_description
1 polymer ?
#
loop_
_entity_poly.entity_id
_entity_poly.type
_entity_poly.pdbx_seq_one_letter_code
_entity_poly.pdbx_strand_id
1 'polypeptide(L)'
;MRNGGIGRKTVPEGSVPLPIITMKRILTLPLGLLAVALATVLVAQPDSKPKERQAEGGAGFDPVVRKMEGWTVHIDPSLLEGGENAELGARCLRMLGDHLNRITLLLPEDRLAKMRTCEIWIEHQHPSMGAMQYHPSEGWLRNNGHDPRLAKKVHIPRAAALVSRGQLIKHPAVVLHELAHAYHDQILGFGHEGIVGAYRKAMDDKSYEEVMLYTGRTVKHYATTNHKEYFAEGTEAYFYRNDFYPFVRAELKEHDPTLHAELETIWGPLK
;
A
#
# COMPACT_ATOMS: atom_id res chain seq x y z
N MET A 1 -36.22 -54.98 10.74
CA MET A 1 -37.23 -54.83 9.67
C MET A 1 -37.49 -53.36 9.42
N ARG A 2 -37.43 -52.96 8.18
CA ARG A 2 -37.76 -51.74 7.44
C ARG A 2 -36.55 -50.89 7.02
N ASN A 3 -36.18 -51.18 5.76
CA ASN A 3 -35.38 -50.34 4.85
C ASN A 3 -36.15 -49.05 4.50
N GLY A 4 -35.45 -47.93 4.52
CA GLY A 4 -35.88 -46.64 3.94
C GLY A 4 -34.86 -46.17 2.92
N GLY A 5 -35.14 -46.38 1.62
CA GLY A 5 -34.30 -45.99 0.50
C GLY A 5 -34.31 -44.48 0.29
N ILE A 6 -33.10 -43.90 0.05
CA ILE A 6 -32.93 -42.50 -0.32
C ILE A 6 -32.94 -42.41 -1.85
N GLY A 7 -34.00 -41.79 -2.40
CA GLY A 7 -34.16 -41.55 -3.82
C GLY A 7 -33.14 -40.53 -4.37
N ARG A 8 -32.40 -40.92 -5.41
CA ARG A 8 -31.60 -40.04 -6.26
C ARG A 8 -32.53 -39.16 -7.10
N LYS A 9 -32.43 -37.85 -6.97
CA LYS A 9 -33.03 -36.91 -7.92
C LYS A 9 -32.02 -36.68 -9.07
N THR A 10 -32.46 -37.06 -10.26
CA THR A 10 -31.80 -36.78 -11.54
C THR A 10 -32.01 -35.30 -11.93
N VAL A 11 -30.94 -34.62 -12.31
CA VAL A 11 -30.96 -33.27 -12.88
C VAL A 11 -31.11 -33.40 -14.40
N PRO A 12 -31.98 -32.64 -15.09
CA PRO A 12 -32.10 -32.71 -16.53
C PRO A 12 -30.96 -31.93 -17.23
N GLU A 13 -30.35 -32.58 -18.22
CA GLU A 13 -29.49 -31.98 -19.24
C GLU A 13 -30.31 -31.03 -20.12
N GLY A 14 -29.84 -29.78 -20.21
CA GLY A 14 -30.32 -28.80 -21.16
C GLY A 14 -29.16 -27.91 -21.60
N SER A 15 -28.38 -28.39 -22.57
CA SER A 15 -27.33 -27.62 -23.23
C SER A 15 -27.93 -26.70 -24.29
N VAL A 16 -27.81 -25.37 -24.08
CA VAL A 16 -28.09 -24.35 -25.10
C VAL A 16 -26.77 -23.96 -25.77
N PRO A 17 -26.63 -24.06 -27.11
CA PRO A 17 -25.41 -23.67 -27.81
C PRO A 17 -25.31 -22.15 -27.96
N LEU A 18 -24.13 -21.57 -27.65
CA LEU A 18 -23.78 -20.20 -27.88
C LEU A 18 -23.47 -19.94 -29.37
N PRO A 19 -23.79 -18.76 -29.93
CA PRO A 19 -23.53 -18.46 -31.33
C PRO A 19 -22.06 -18.15 -31.59
N ILE A 20 -21.52 -18.72 -32.68
CA ILE A 20 -20.17 -18.48 -33.21
C ILE A 20 -20.17 -17.13 -33.89
N ILE A 21 -19.38 -16.16 -33.36
CA ILE A 21 -19.13 -14.89 -34.01
C ILE A 21 -17.95 -15.03 -34.96
N THR A 22 -18.25 -14.93 -36.25
CA THR A 22 -17.28 -14.97 -37.34
C THR A 22 -16.54 -13.64 -37.46
N MET A 23 -15.23 -13.60 -37.18
CA MET A 23 -14.40 -12.41 -37.41
C MET A 23 -14.15 -12.18 -38.89
N LYS A 24 -14.63 -11.05 -39.43
CA LYS A 24 -14.28 -10.56 -40.77
C LYS A 24 -12.84 -10.01 -40.77
N ARG A 25 -12.02 -10.56 -41.70
CA ARG A 25 -10.67 -10.07 -42.00
C ARG A 25 -10.77 -8.65 -42.58
N ILE A 26 -10.05 -7.72 -41.97
CA ILE A 26 -9.82 -6.38 -42.53
C ILE A 26 -8.53 -6.43 -43.40
N LEU A 27 -8.72 -6.06 -44.63
CA LEU A 27 -7.69 -6.00 -45.69
C LEU A 27 -6.83 -4.74 -45.46
N THR A 28 -5.51 -4.89 -45.31
CA THR A 28 -4.56 -3.77 -45.21
C THR A 28 -4.05 -3.40 -46.60
N LEU A 29 -4.25 -2.15 -47.00
CA LEU A 29 -3.62 -1.51 -48.17
C LEU A 29 -2.33 -0.80 -47.74
N PRO A 30 -1.26 -0.83 -48.55
CA PRO A 30 -0.03 -0.11 -48.26
C PRO A 30 -0.13 1.36 -48.71
N LEU A 31 0.18 2.28 -47.81
CA LEU A 31 0.28 3.72 -48.12
C LEU A 31 1.71 4.07 -48.50
N GLY A 32 1.88 4.59 -49.71
CA GLY A 32 3.17 4.98 -50.27
C GLY A 32 3.76 6.23 -49.61
N LEU A 33 5.07 6.27 -49.50
CA LEU A 33 5.87 7.42 -49.09
C LEU A 33 5.74 8.57 -50.12
N LEU A 34 5.34 9.75 -49.64
CA LEU A 34 5.55 11.02 -50.35
C LEU A 34 6.42 11.92 -49.43
N ALA A 35 7.69 12.04 -49.80
CA ALA A 35 8.61 12.95 -49.13
C ALA A 35 8.39 14.38 -49.66
N VAL A 36 7.90 15.28 -48.81
CA VAL A 36 7.87 16.72 -49.07
C VAL A 36 8.93 17.37 -48.17
N ALA A 37 10.00 17.84 -48.82
CA ALA A 37 11.01 18.65 -48.17
C ALA A 37 10.47 20.07 -47.93
N LEU A 38 10.21 20.44 -46.70
CA LEU A 38 9.89 21.81 -46.29
C LEU A 38 11.14 22.43 -45.66
N ALA A 39 11.72 23.42 -46.34
CA ALA A 39 12.79 24.25 -45.83
C ALA A 39 12.19 25.18 -44.76
N THR A 40 12.50 24.95 -43.50
CA THR A 40 12.14 25.85 -42.41
C THR A 40 13.22 26.91 -42.21
N VAL A 41 12.84 28.16 -42.45
CA VAL A 41 13.62 29.35 -42.10
C VAL A 41 13.72 29.43 -40.55
N LEU A 42 14.95 29.37 -40.04
CA LEU A 42 15.24 29.52 -38.63
C LEU A 42 15.11 30.99 -38.24
N VAL A 43 13.98 31.38 -37.67
CA VAL A 43 13.84 32.68 -36.99
C VAL A 43 14.32 32.48 -35.56
N ALA A 44 15.45 33.12 -35.25
CA ALA A 44 15.98 33.17 -33.88
C ALA A 44 14.96 33.88 -32.98
N GLN A 45 14.40 33.16 -32.02
CA GLN A 45 13.63 33.77 -30.94
C GLN A 45 14.58 34.26 -29.84
N PRO A 46 14.29 35.43 -29.23
CA PRO A 46 15.14 35.98 -28.17
C PRO A 46 15.10 35.11 -26.93
N ASP A 47 16.26 35.01 -26.28
CA ASP A 47 16.53 34.34 -25.01
C ASP A 47 15.40 34.48 -24.00
N SER A 48 14.59 33.46 -23.84
CA SER A 48 13.77 33.29 -22.66
C SER A 48 14.71 32.86 -21.53
N LYS A 49 14.96 33.74 -20.58
CA LYS A 49 15.61 33.42 -19.30
C LYS A 49 15.02 32.12 -18.77
N PRO A 50 15.85 31.21 -18.23
CA PRO A 50 15.33 30.03 -17.55
C PRO A 50 14.33 30.50 -16.49
N LYS A 51 13.06 30.10 -16.59
CA LYS A 51 12.14 30.21 -15.48
C LYS A 51 12.81 29.47 -14.30
N GLU A 52 13.25 30.21 -13.32
CA GLU A 52 13.57 29.66 -12.02
C GLU A 52 12.37 28.80 -11.62
N ARG A 53 12.59 27.49 -11.57
CA ARG A 53 11.63 26.54 -11.06
C ARG A 53 11.58 26.81 -9.57
N GLN A 54 10.63 27.65 -9.16
CA GLN A 54 10.33 27.84 -7.75
C GLN A 54 10.03 26.44 -7.19
N ALA A 55 10.94 25.98 -6.34
CA ALA A 55 10.76 24.77 -5.53
C ALA A 55 9.77 25.09 -4.40
N GLU A 56 8.50 25.32 -4.76
CA GLU A 56 7.39 25.38 -3.80
C GLU A 56 6.71 24.02 -3.73
N GLY A 57 7.46 23.01 -3.28
CA GLY A 57 6.92 21.71 -2.93
C GLY A 57 6.61 21.60 -1.44
N GLY A 58 6.02 22.65 -0.85
CA GLY A 58 5.49 22.55 0.50
C GLY A 58 4.07 21.94 0.51
N ALA A 59 3.66 21.34 1.63
CA ALA A 59 2.30 20.83 1.84
C ALA A 59 1.23 21.94 1.79
N GLY A 60 1.61 23.20 1.57
CA GLY A 60 0.71 24.35 1.56
C GLY A 60 0.19 24.77 2.95
N PHE A 61 0.60 24.08 4.00
CA PHE A 61 0.23 24.40 5.41
C PHE A 61 1.36 24.01 6.37
N ASP A 62 1.28 24.59 7.57
CA ASP A 62 2.07 24.13 8.71
C ASP A 62 1.23 23.19 9.58
N PRO A 63 1.71 21.95 9.83
CA PRO A 63 0.92 20.97 10.55
C PRO A 63 0.82 21.31 12.03
N VAL A 64 -0.35 21.00 12.62
CA VAL A 64 -0.51 20.95 14.07
C VAL A 64 -0.03 19.60 14.57
N VAL A 65 0.96 19.61 15.47
CA VAL A 65 1.54 18.39 16.03
C VAL A 65 0.75 17.95 17.28
N ARG A 66 0.31 16.68 17.30
CA ARG A 66 -0.37 16.07 18.46
C ARG A 66 0.23 14.71 18.79
N LYS A 67 0.05 14.26 20.02
CA LYS A 67 0.30 12.89 20.44
C LYS A 67 -0.99 12.09 20.35
N MET A 68 -0.92 10.89 19.69
CA MET A 68 -2.02 9.94 19.59
C MET A 68 -1.48 8.54 19.91
N GLU A 69 -1.99 7.88 20.91
CA GLU A 69 -1.53 6.56 21.39
C GLU A 69 0.02 6.47 21.56
N GLY A 70 0.66 7.63 21.83
CA GLY A 70 2.12 7.77 21.97
C GLY A 70 2.86 8.18 20.71
N TRP A 71 2.26 8.08 19.51
CA TRP A 71 2.87 8.57 18.26
C TRP A 71 2.80 10.09 18.13
N THR A 72 3.81 10.67 17.48
CA THR A 72 3.77 12.05 16.99
C THR A 72 3.01 12.06 15.67
N VAL A 73 1.92 12.82 15.61
CA VAL A 73 1.07 12.97 14.41
C VAL A 73 1.06 14.43 13.98
N HIS A 74 1.48 14.68 12.75
CA HIS A 74 1.44 15.98 12.08
C HIS A 74 0.12 16.08 11.31
N ILE A 75 -0.76 17.01 11.69
CA ILE A 75 -2.14 17.07 11.23
C ILE A 75 -2.35 18.34 10.43
N ASP A 76 -2.92 18.22 9.23
CA ASP A 76 -3.44 19.35 8.45
C ASP A 76 -4.47 20.14 9.29
N PRO A 77 -4.25 21.45 9.54
CA PRO A 77 -5.14 22.25 10.36
C PRO A 77 -6.59 22.26 9.89
N SER A 78 -6.85 22.09 8.58
CA SER A 78 -8.20 22.04 8.03
C SER A 78 -9.04 20.86 8.56
N LEU A 79 -8.38 19.80 9.05
CA LEU A 79 -9.00 18.61 9.65
C LEU A 79 -9.35 18.78 11.14
N LEU A 80 -8.92 19.88 11.75
CA LEU A 80 -9.15 20.12 13.19
C LEU A 80 -10.42 20.96 13.42
N GLU A 81 -10.84 21.04 14.68
CA GLU A 81 -11.95 21.86 15.09
C GLU A 81 -11.77 23.32 14.62
N GLY A 82 -12.80 23.87 14.00
CA GLY A 82 -12.77 25.19 13.34
C GLY A 82 -12.20 25.20 11.92
N GLY A 83 -11.63 24.10 11.44
CA GLY A 83 -11.16 23.95 10.06
C GLY A 83 -12.30 23.58 9.09
N GLU A 84 -12.07 23.81 7.79
CA GLU A 84 -13.04 23.56 6.72
C GLU A 84 -13.47 22.10 6.61
N ASN A 85 -12.62 21.17 7.04
CA ASN A 85 -12.79 19.72 6.93
C ASN A 85 -12.92 19.05 8.31
N ALA A 86 -13.35 19.78 9.34
CA ALA A 86 -13.35 19.33 10.73
C ALA A 86 -14.18 18.05 10.96
N GLU A 87 -15.33 17.89 10.30
CA GLU A 87 -16.17 16.69 10.42
C GLU A 87 -15.46 15.45 9.89
N LEU A 88 -14.87 15.53 8.69
CA LEU A 88 -14.05 14.46 8.13
C LEU A 88 -12.83 14.19 9.01
N GLY A 89 -12.18 15.24 9.48
CA GLY A 89 -11.01 15.17 10.35
C GLY A 89 -11.32 14.43 11.67
N ALA A 90 -12.42 14.76 12.33
CA ALA A 90 -12.84 14.06 13.55
C ALA A 90 -13.07 12.56 13.33
N ARG A 91 -13.65 12.15 12.19
CA ARG A 91 -13.82 10.74 11.82
C ARG A 91 -12.48 10.07 11.54
N CYS A 92 -11.62 10.76 10.80
CA CYS A 92 -10.32 10.24 10.40
C CYS A 92 -9.38 10.08 11.60
N LEU A 93 -9.32 11.06 12.50
CA LEU A 93 -8.49 10.97 13.70
C LEU A 93 -8.97 9.87 14.65
N ARG A 94 -10.28 9.65 14.79
CA ARG A 94 -10.79 8.48 15.51
C ARG A 94 -10.33 7.16 14.87
N MET A 95 -10.46 7.02 13.54
CA MET A 95 -10.01 5.82 12.84
C MET A 95 -8.50 5.60 12.99
N LEU A 96 -7.70 6.66 12.89
CA LEU A 96 -6.26 6.58 13.14
C LEU A 96 -5.98 6.13 14.59
N GLY A 97 -6.69 6.70 15.57
CA GLY A 97 -6.61 6.28 16.96
C GLY A 97 -6.93 4.80 17.15
N ASP A 98 -7.98 4.29 16.48
CA ASP A 98 -8.36 2.86 16.53
C ASP A 98 -7.24 1.96 15.94
N HIS A 99 -6.62 2.35 14.82
CA HIS A 99 -5.47 1.63 14.27
C HIS A 99 -4.29 1.62 15.23
N LEU A 100 -3.92 2.78 15.78
CA LEU A 100 -2.78 2.92 16.69
C LEU A 100 -3.02 2.19 18.02
N ASN A 101 -4.22 2.30 18.60
CA ASN A 101 -4.59 1.56 19.80
C ASN A 101 -4.48 0.05 19.59
N ARG A 102 -4.96 -0.48 18.44
CA ARG A 102 -4.78 -1.89 18.12
C ARG A 102 -3.31 -2.29 18.10
N ILE A 103 -2.44 -1.47 17.49
CA ILE A 103 -1.00 -1.72 17.46
C ILE A 103 -0.41 -1.73 18.88
N THR A 104 -0.85 -0.85 19.79
CA THR A 104 -0.38 -0.86 21.20
C THR A 104 -0.72 -2.15 21.92
N LEU A 105 -1.84 -2.78 21.59
CA LEU A 105 -2.27 -4.04 22.21
C LEU A 105 -1.56 -5.27 21.62
N LEU A 106 -1.05 -5.16 20.39
CA LEU A 106 -0.43 -6.27 19.66
C LEU A 106 1.08 -6.36 19.86
N LEU A 107 1.78 -5.23 20.00
CA LEU A 107 3.23 -5.21 20.09
C LEU A 107 3.73 -5.29 21.54
N PRO A 108 4.84 -6.03 21.79
CA PRO A 108 5.58 -5.91 23.04
C PRO A 108 6.08 -4.48 23.28
N GLU A 109 6.13 -4.05 24.55
CA GLU A 109 6.41 -2.66 24.92
C GLU A 109 7.74 -2.12 24.36
N ASP A 110 8.78 -2.95 24.33
CA ASP A 110 10.09 -2.55 23.81
C ASP A 110 10.10 -2.33 22.28
N ARG A 111 9.28 -3.06 21.52
CA ARG A 111 9.06 -2.88 20.08
C ARG A 111 8.15 -1.67 19.83
N LEU A 112 7.11 -1.55 20.65
CA LEU A 112 6.19 -0.44 20.61
C LEU A 112 6.89 0.91 20.86
N ALA A 113 7.76 0.96 21.87
CA ALA A 113 8.55 2.18 22.15
C ALA A 113 9.39 2.62 20.95
N LYS A 114 10.01 1.67 20.23
CA LYS A 114 10.76 1.95 19.00
C LYS A 114 9.83 2.37 17.85
N MET A 115 8.70 1.69 17.64
CA MET A 115 7.76 2.03 16.57
C MET A 115 7.14 3.42 16.77
N ARG A 116 6.94 3.86 18.02
CA ARG A 116 6.44 5.20 18.35
C ARG A 116 7.41 6.34 18.00
N THR A 117 8.66 6.05 17.66
CA THR A 117 9.60 7.05 17.11
C THR A 117 9.33 7.35 15.63
N CYS A 118 8.60 6.48 14.92
CA CYS A 118 8.19 6.67 13.54
C CYS A 118 6.98 7.62 13.50
N GLU A 119 7.15 8.81 12.94
CA GLU A 119 6.12 9.84 12.94
C GLU A 119 5.09 9.62 11.83
N ILE A 120 3.90 10.20 12.00
CA ILE A 120 2.79 10.11 11.06
C ILE A 120 2.42 11.52 10.60
N TRP A 121 2.11 11.66 9.30
CA TRP A 121 1.62 12.90 8.69
C TRP A 121 0.28 12.65 8.01
N ILE A 122 -0.72 13.47 8.30
CA ILE A 122 -2.06 13.34 7.72
C ILE A 122 -2.53 14.65 7.10
N GLU A 123 -3.01 14.56 5.84
CA GLU A 123 -3.56 15.66 5.05
C GLU A 123 -5.04 15.44 4.73
N HIS A 124 -5.77 16.55 4.55
CA HIS A 124 -7.09 16.48 3.96
C HIS A 124 -7.01 15.84 2.58
N GLN A 125 -6.21 16.43 1.68
CA GLN A 125 -5.99 15.90 0.34
C GLN A 125 -4.70 16.46 -0.25
N HIS A 126 -3.72 15.56 -0.49
CA HIS A 126 -2.51 15.91 -1.23
C HIS A 126 -2.81 16.08 -2.72
N PRO A 127 -2.22 17.08 -3.42
CA PRO A 127 -2.56 17.39 -4.82
C PRO A 127 -2.22 16.27 -5.82
N SER A 128 -1.20 15.44 -5.54
CA SER A 128 -0.71 14.43 -6.49
C SER A 128 -0.58 13.02 -5.90
N MET A 129 -0.46 12.86 -4.57
CA MET A 129 -0.38 11.55 -3.93
C MET A 129 -1.77 11.08 -3.49
N GLY A 130 -2.02 9.76 -3.59
CA GLY A 130 -3.33 9.19 -3.25
C GLY A 130 -3.28 8.00 -2.31
N ALA A 131 -2.22 7.20 -2.39
CA ALA A 131 -2.01 6.04 -1.53
C ALA A 131 -1.31 6.45 -0.23
N MET A 132 -1.67 5.82 0.89
CA MET A 132 -0.85 5.89 2.10
C MET A 132 0.52 5.28 1.81
N GLN A 133 1.57 5.88 2.36
CA GLN A 133 2.94 5.46 2.09
C GLN A 133 3.92 6.00 3.12
N TYR A 134 4.97 5.23 3.39
CA TYR A 134 6.14 5.70 4.10
C TYR A 134 7.13 6.36 3.13
N HIS A 135 7.74 7.49 3.53
CA HIS A 135 8.71 8.23 2.71
C HIS A 135 10.15 8.05 3.24
N PRO A 136 10.95 7.14 2.68
CA PRO A 136 12.31 6.91 3.18
C PRO A 136 13.31 8.01 2.80
N SER A 137 13.05 8.80 1.74
CA SER A 137 14.04 9.68 1.11
C SER A 137 13.58 11.13 0.96
N GLU A 138 14.24 12.04 1.67
CA GLU A 138 14.06 13.48 1.49
C GLU A 138 14.47 13.95 0.08
N GLY A 139 15.57 13.40 -0.45
CA GLY A 139 16.04 13.73 -1.80
C GLY A 139 15.04 13.36 -2.87
N TRP A 140 14.36 12.21 -2.74
CA TRP A 140 13.31 11.84 -3.68
C TRP A 140 12.13 12.81 -3.61
N LEU A 141 11.69 13.20 -2.41
CA LEU A 141 10.61 14.16 -2.22
C LEU A 141 10.93 15.49 -2.90
N ARG A 142 12.12 16.07 -2.64
CA ARG A 142 12.56 17.31 -3.28
C ARG A 142 12.61 17.22 -4.81
N ASN A 143 13.18 16.14 -5.33
CA ASN A 143 13.33 15.95 -6.78
C ASN A 143 11.99 15.75 -7.51
N ASN A 144 10.94 15.32 -6.80
CA ASN A 144 9.60 15.14 -7.35
C ASN A 144 8.62 16.27 -6.96
N GLY A 145 9.10 17.37 -6.37
CA GLY A 145 8.29 18.54 -6.03
C GLY A 145 7.34 18.31 -4.85
N HIS A 146 7.71 17.40 -3.94
CA HIS A 146 6.96 17.14 -2.71
C HIS A 146 7.60 17.79 -1.50
N ASP A 147 6.83 17.95 -0.43
CA ASP A 147 7.31 18.52 0.82
C ASP A 147 8.39 17.63 1.45
N PRO A 148 9.63 18.14 1.63
CA PRO A 148 10.72 17.37 2.24
C PRO A 148 10.45 17.01 3.71
N ARG A 149 9.55 17.72 4.40
CA ARG A 149 9.15 17.44 5.79
C ARG A 149 8.43 16.10 5.95
N LEU A 150 7.92 15.51 4.84
CA LEU A 150 7.35 14.15 4.80
C LEU A 150 8.41 13.06 4.96
N ALA A 151 9.70 13.37 4.81
CA ALA A 151 10.78 12.39 4.94
C ALA A 151 10.74 11.70 6.31
N LYS A 152 10.95 10.37 6.30
CA LYS A 152 10.91 9.49 7.48
C LYS A 152 9.56 9.46 8.21
N LYS A 153 8.47 9.81 7.53
CA LYS A 153 7.11 9.76 8.09
C LYS A 153 6.19 8.83 7.31
N VAL A 154 5.27 8.22 8.01
CA VAL A 154 4.10 7.59 7.41
C VAL A 154 3.13 8.67 6.97
N HIS A 155 2.82 8.73 5.70
CA HIS A 155 1.99 9.76 5.09
C HIS A 155 0.61 9.23 4.72
N ILE A 156 -0.42 9.86 5.25
CA ILE A 156 -1.84 9.65 4.91
C ILE A 156 -2.28 10.84 4.04
N PRO A 157 -2.12 10.77 2.70
CA PRO A 157 -2.30 11.93 1.82
C PRO A 157 -3.76 12.29 1.58
N ARG A 158 -4.69 11.43 2.00
CA ARG A 158 -6.15 11.64 1.85
C ARG A 158 -6.88 11.13 3.07
N ALA A 159 -7.32 12.04 3.93
CA ALA A 159 -8.09 11.69 5.12
C ALA A 159 -9.32 10.82 4.81
N ALA A 160 -10.04 11.13 3.71
CA ALA A 160 -11.21 10.38 3.29
C ALA A 160 -10.92 8.91 2.95
N ALA A 161 -9.70 8.59 2.47
CA ALA A 161 -9.31 7.23 2.15
C ALA A 161 -9.26 6.35 3.40
N LEU A 162 -8.71 6.85 4.51
CA LEU A 162 -8.58 6.11 5.77
C LEU A 162 -9.94 5.67 6.34
N VAL A 163 -10.99 6.46 6.13
CA VAL A 163 -12.34 6.18 6.65
C VAL A 163 -13.27 5.56 5.60
N SER A 164 -12.74 5.19 4.44
CA SER A 164 -13.55 4.59 3.38
C SER A 164 -13.83 3.10 3.67
N ARG A 165 -15.07 2.68 3.37
CA ARG A 165 -15.45 1.26 3.46
C ARG A 165 -14.54 0.37 2.61
N GLY A 166 -14.18 0.85 1.40
CA GLY A 166 -13.31 0.11 0.49
C GLY A 166 -11.94 -0.17 1.08
N GLN A 167 -11.33 0.84 1.73
CA GLN A 167 -10.05 0.69 2.42
C GLN A 167 -10.13 -0.32 3.56
N LEU A 168 -11.16 -0.23 4.41
CA LEU A 168 -11.34 -1.13 5.56
C LEU A 168 -11.57 -2.59 5.14
N ILE A 169 -12.28 -2.82 4.04
CA ILE A 169 -12.50 -4.17 3.52
C ILE A 169 -11.22 -4.72 2.88
N LYS A 170 -10.58 -3.92 2.03
CA LYS A 170 -9.38 -4.31 1.29
C LYS A 170 -8.18 -4.48 2.23
N HIS A 171 -7.84 -3.45 2.96
CA HIS A 171 -6.55 -3.32 3.65
C HIS A 171 -6.72 -2.77 5.07
N PRO A 172 -7.28 -3.57 5.99
CA PRO A 172 -7.60 -3.14 7.35
C PRO A 172 -6.36 -2.90 8.22
N ALA A 173 -5.19 -3.36 7.80
CA ALA A 173 -3.92 -3.19 8.50
C ALA A 173 -3.01 -2.10 7.89
N VAL A 174 -3.52 -1.26 6.97
CA VAL A 174 -2.70 -0.31 6.20
C VAL A 174 -1.80 0.59 7.05
N VAL A 175 -2.25 1.07 8.21
CA VAL A 175 -1.41 1.90 9.09
C VAL A 175 -0.26 1.09 9.70
N LEU A 176 -0.50 -0.18 10.04
CA LEU A 176 0.54 -1.11 10.49
C LEU A 176 1.54 -1.40 9.38
N HIS A 177 1.08 -1.60 8.14
CA HIS A 177 1.91 -1.79 6.96
C HIS A 177 2.91 -0.65 6.78
N GLU A 178 2.43 0.58 6.76
CA GLU A 178 3.29 1.76 6.59
C GLU A 178 4.23 1.99 7.78
N LEU A 179 3.77 1.70 9.00
CA LEU A 179 4.63 1.73 10.18
C LEU A 179 5.67 0.61 10.16
N ALA A 180 5.37 -0.55 9.56
CA ALA A 180 6.37 -1.60 9.36
C ALA A 180 7.48 -1.16 8.39
N HIS A 181 7.14 -0.44 7.30
CA HIS A 181 8.15 0.18 6.44
C HIS A 181 9.03 1.18 7.19
N ALA A 182 8.40 2.03 8.03
CA ALA A 182 9.13 3.00 8.83
C ALA A 182 10.07 2.32 9.85
N TYR A 183 9.60 1.27 10.50
CA TYR A 183 10.39 0.47 11.43
C TYR A 183 11.54 -0.26 10.71
N HIS A 184 11.25 -0.85 9.54
CA HIS A 184 12.26 -1.51 8.71
C HIS A 184 13.39 -0.56 8.32
N ASP A 185 13.06 0.67 7.89
CA ASP A 185 14.07 1.66 7.50
C ASP A 185 14.85 2.23 8.70
N GLN A 186 14.12 2.69 9.73
CA GLN A 186 14.70 3.52 10.77
C GLN A 186 15.30 2.72 11.94
N ILE A 187 14.80 1.50 12.19
CA ILE A 187 15.21 0.68 13.34
C ILE A 187 16.07 -0.51 12.92
N LEU A 188 15.68 -1.21 11.84
CA LEU A 188 16.39 -2.40 11.37
C LEU A 188 17.42 -2.09 10.29
N GLY A 189 17.15 -1.09 9.45
CA GLY A 189 17.83 -0.85 8.18
C GLY A 189 17.26 -1.72 7.06
N PHE A 190 17.03 -1.15 5.86
CA PHE A 190 16.50 -1.90 4.72
C PHE A 190 17.40 -3.06 4.24
N GLY A 191 18.65 -3.10 4.68
CA GLY A 191 19.57 -4.19 4.40
C GLY A 191 19.52 -5.34 5.41
N HIS A 192 18.54 -5.41 6.31
CA HIS A 192 18.44 -6.45 7.34
C HIS A 192 18.54 -7.86 6.75
N GLU A 193 19.61 -8.59 7.10
CA GLU A 193 20.00 -9.83 6.42
C GLU A 193 18.93 -10.91 6.51
N GLY A 194 18.26 -11.05 7.66
CA GLY A 194 17.19 -12.03 7.85
C GLY A 194 16.00 -11.78 6.92
N ILE A 195 15.54 -10.53 6.80
CA ILE A 195 14.45 -10.16 5.89
C ILE A 195 14.84 -10.37 4.42
N VAL A 196 16.05 -9.91 4.04
CA VAL A 196 16.54 -10.06 2.66
C VAL A 196 16.74 -11.53 2.31
N GLY A 197 17.26 -12.34 3.24
CA GLY A 197 17.45 -13.78 3.06
C GLY A 197 16.12 -14.53 2.90
N ALA A 198 15.15 -14.25 3.78
CA ALA A 198 13.80 -14.83 3.69
C ALA A 198 13.12 -14.45 2.36
N TYR A 199 13.19 -13.17 1.95
CA TYR A 199 12.64 -12.70 0.68
C TYR A 199 13.24 -13.45 -0.52
N ARG A 200 14.58 -13.58 -0.60
CA ARG A 200 15.26 -14.30 -1.69
C ARG A 200 14.77 -15.73 -1.78
N LYS A 201 14.72 -16.43 -0.64
CA LYS A 201 14.21 -17.80 -0.58
C LYS A 201 12.77 -17.89 -1.10
N ALA A 202 11.88 -17.02 -0.63
CA ALA A 202 10.47 -17.02 -1.07
C ALA A 202 10.33 -16.77 -2.58
N MET A 203 11.19 -15.92 -3.17
CA MET A 203 11.22 -15.66 -4.61
C MET A 203 11.75 -16.85 -5.41
N ASP A 204 12.80 -17.52 -4.93
CA ASP A 204 13.36 -18.72 -5.55
C ASP A 204 12.36 -19.88 -5.52
N ASP A 205 11.65 -20.05 -4.40
CA ASP A 205 10.59 -21.06 -4.23
C ASP A 205 9.30 -20.71 -4.99
N LYS A 206 9.15 -19.49 -5.49
CA LYS A 206 7.95 -18.97 -6.20
C LYS A 206 6.68 -19.08 -5.37
N SER A 207 6.77 -19.05 -4.05
CA SER A 207 5.64 -19.29 -3.13
C SER A 207 4.57 -18.22 -3.19
N TYR A 208 4.87 -17.04 -3.76
CA TYR A 208 3.97 -15.89 -3.83
C TYR A 208 3.51 -15.52 -5.28
N GLU A 209 3.79 -16.38 -6.27
CA GLU A 209 3.41 -16.10 -7.67
C GLU A 209 1.90 -16.26 -7.91
N GLU A 210 1.24 -17.19 -7.23
CA GLU A 210 -0.19 -17.49 -7.38
C GLU A 210 -0.83 -17.68 -6.00
N VAL A 211 -1.37 -16.60 -5.43
CA VAL A 211 -2.03 -16.61 -4.12
C VAL A 211 -3.45 -16.07 -4.20
N MET A 212 -4.26 -16.38 -3.21
CA MET A 212 -5.61 -15.86 -3.11
C MET A 212 -5.60 -14.40 -2.63
N LEU A 213 -6.25 -13.51 -3.36
CA LEU A 213 -6.61 -12.17 -2.90
C LEU A 213 -7.89 -12.25 -2.04
N TYR A 214 -8.12 -11.32 -1.13
CA TYR A 214 -9.34 -11.26 -0.28
C TYR A 214 -10.66 -11.31 -1.05
N THR A 215 -10.66 -11.04 -2.35
CA THR A 215 -11.82 -11.15 -3.25
C THR A 215 -12.05 -12.56 -3.80
N GLY A 216 -11.19 -13.54 -3.48
CA GLY A 216 -11.22 -14.90 -3.99
C GLY A 216 -10.50 -15.10 -5.32
N ARG A 217 -9.95 -14.06 -5.95
CA ARG A 217 -9.17 -14.19 -7.18
C ARG A 217 -7.75 -14.69 -6.89
N THR A 218 -7.19 -15.51 -7.78
CA THR A 218 -5.76 -15.85 -7.76
C THR A 218 -4.97 -14.75 -8.45
N VAL A 219 -3.94 -14.28 -7.78
CA VAL A 219 -3.08 -13.17 -8.23
C VAL A 219 -1.64 -13.38 -7.75
N LYS A 220 -0.70 -12.65 -8.31
CA LYS A 220 0.64 -12.51 -7.76
C LYS A 220 0.58 -11.62 -6.51
N HIS A 221 1.22 -12.06 -5.43
CA HIS A 221 1.26 -11.32 -4.17
C HIS A 221 2.06 -10.02 -4.30
N TYR A 222 1.60 -8.96 -3.64
CA TYR A 222 2.30 -7.67 -3.64
C TYR A 222 3.69 -7.74 -2.97
N ALA A 223 3.87 -8.63 -2.01
CA ALA A 223 5.16 -8.96 -1.38
C ALA A 223 6.30 -9.28 -2.36
N THR A 224 5.97 -9.74 -3.59
CA THR A 224 6.98 -10.02 -4.63
C THR A 224 7.65 -8.78 -5.21
N THR A 225 7.11 -7.60 -4.95
CA THR A 225 7.63 -6.32 -5.46
C THR A 225 9.07 -6.06 -4.99
N ASN A 226 9.34 -6.25 -3.71
CA ASN A 226 10.65 -6.15 -3.08
C ASN A 226 10.59 -6.64 -1.61
N HIS A 227 11.76 -6.80 -0.97
CA HIS A 227 11.88 -7.26 0.40
C HIS A 227 11.24 -6.33 1.46
N LYS A 228 10.99 -5.06 1.13
CA LYS A 228 10.33 -4.11 2.04
C LYS A 228 8.84 -4.38 2.09
N GLU A 229 8.22 -4.57 0.91
CA GLU A 229 6.81 -4.98 0.81
C GLU A 229 6.61 -6.37 1.43
N TYR A 230 7.51 -7.30 1.16
CA TYR A 230 7.47 -8.64 1.75
C TYR A 230 7.45 -8.60 3.29
N PHE A 231 8.26 -7.74 3.91
CA PHE A 231 8.28 -7.57 5.36
C PHE A 231 6.99 -6.90 5.88
N ALA A 232 6.49 -5.87 5.20
CA ALA A 232 5.28 -5.16 5.61
C ALA A 232 4.02 -6.04 5.47
N GLU A 233 3.86 -6.73 4.35
CA GLU A 233 2.79 -7.70 4.09
C GLU A 233 2.82 -8.86 5.11
N GLY A 234 4.00 -9.40 5.37
CA GLY A 234 4.18 -10.43 6.40
C GLY A 234 3.82 -9.93 7.81
N THR A 235 4.15 -8.68 8.12
CA THR A 235 3.80 -8.05 9.42
C THR A 235 2.28 -7.94 9.59
N GLU A 236 1.54 -7.62 8.52
CA GLU A 236 0.08 -7.62 8.57
C GLU A 236 -0.50 -9.01 8.89
N ALA A 237 -0.05 -10.04 8.17
CA ALA A 237 -0.47 -11.41 8.41
C ALA A 237 -0.07 -11.91 9.80
N TYR A 238 1.11 -11.50 10.30
CA TYR A 238 1.62 -11.90 11.61
C TYR A 238 0.75 -11.36 12.76
N PHE A 239 0.31 -10.10 12.69
CA PHE A 239 -0.41 -9.44 13.77
C PHE A 239 -1.93 -9.39 13.57
N TYR A 240 -2.42 -9.28 12.33
CA TYR A 240 -3.82 -8.99 12.11
C TYR A 240 -4.39 -9.71 10.89
N ARG A 241 -4.51 -9.02 9.75
CA ARG A 241 -5.03 -9.57 8.50
C ARG A 241 -4.41 -8.88 7.29
N ASN A 242 -3.82 -9.66 6.41
CA ASN A 242 -3.38 -9.25 5.08
C ASN A 242 -4.54 -9.32 4.08
N ASP A 243 -4.46 -8.62 2.95
CA ASP A 243 -5.41 -8.71 1.85
C ASP A 243 -5.02 -9.77 0.80
N PHE A 244 -3.82 -10.35 0.85
CA PHE A 244 -3.37 -11.52 0.13
C PHE A 244 -3.15 -12.72 1.06
N TYR A 245 -3.31 -13.94 0.53
CA TYR A 245 -2.89 -15.15 1.24
C TYR A 245 -1.36 -15.25 1.27
N PRO A 246 -0.83 -15.52 2.47
CA PRO A 246 -1.45 -15.88 3.75
C PRO A 246 -2.11 -14.67 4.45
N PHE A 247 -3.37 -14.85 4.86
CA PHE A 247 -4.15 -13.76 5.44
C PHE A 247 -3.85 -13.52 6.93
N VAL A 248 -3.52 -14.60 7.65
CA VAL A 248 -3.30 -14.57 9.10
C VAL A 248 -2.08 -15.38 9.50
N ARG A 249 -1.61 -15.17 10.73
CA ARG A 249 -0.37 -15.75 11.24
C ARG A 249 -0.28 -17.29 11.13
N ALA A 250 -1.36 -18.01 11.35
CA ALA A 250 -1.34 -19.47 11.24
C ALA A 250 -1.05 -19.92 9.81
N GLU A 251 -1.69 -19.28 8.84
CA GLU A 251 -1.44 -19.53 7.41
C GLU A 251 -0.04 -19.08 7.01
N LEU A 252 0.45 -17.94 7.51
CA LEU A 252 1.82 -17.47 7.28
C LEU A 252 2.85 -18.49 7.77
N LYS A 253 2.63 -19.07 8.96
CA LYS A 253 3.54 -20.08 9.53
C LYS A 253 3.63 -21.35 8.65
N GLU A 254 2.53 -21.74 8.00
CA GLU A 254 2.48 -22.89 7.10
C GLU A 254 3.04 -22.56 5.72
N HIS A 255 2.68 -21.40 5.18
CA HIS A 255 3.02 -20.95 3.83
C HIS A 255 4.48 -20.51 3.71
N ASP A 256 4.94 -19.70 4.66
CA ASP A 256 6.32 -19.17 4.71
C ASP A 256 6.88 -19.23 6.14
N PRO A 257 7.32 -20.42 6.59
CA PRO A 257 7.89 -20.58 7.91
C PRO A 257 9.18 -19.77 8.13
N THR A 258 9.90 -19.43 7.05
CA THR A 258 11.12 -18.60 7.12
C THR A 258 10.78 -17.16 7.49
N LEU A 259 9.82 -16.55 6.81
CA LEU A 259 9.34 -15.22 7.17
C LEU A 259 8.70 -15.21 8.55
N HIS A 260 7.87 -16.21 8.87
CA HIS A 260 7.25 -16.30 10.20
C HIS A 260 8.29 -16.29 11.32
N ALA A 261 9.37 -17.09 11.21
CA ALA A 261 10.43 -17.15 12.20
C ALA A 261 11.20 -15.83 12.32
N GLU A 262 11.44 -15.16 11.18
CA GLU A 262 12.10 -13.85 11.16
C GLU A 262 11.21 -12.77 11.83
N LEU A 263 9.91 -12.76 11.55
CA LEU A 263 8.97 -11.86 12.19
C LEU A 263 8.85 -12.11 13.70
N GLU A 264 8.88 -13.37 14.13
CA GLU A 264 8.90 -13.71 15.56
C GLU A 264 10.16 -13.19 16.25
N THR A 265 11.31 -13.22 15.58
CA THR A 265 12.58 -12.64 16.08
C THR A 265 12.49 -11.13 16.20
N ILE A 266 11.93 -10.45 15.19
CA ILE A 266 11.83 -9.00 15.14
C ILE A 266 10.77 -8.47 16.10
N TRP A 267 9.56 -9.02 16.03
CA TRP A 267 8.40 -8.52 16.77
C TRP A 267 8.20 -9.14 18.14
N GLY A 268 8.83 -10.29 18.39
CA GLY A 268 8.61 -11.11 19.56
C GLY A 268 7.46 -12.12 19.38
N PRO A 269 7.44 -13.17 20.21
CA PRO A 269 6.40 -14.19 20.17
C PRO A 269 5.06 -13.58 20.64
N LEU A 270 3.99 -13.86 19.94
CA LEU A 270 2.63 -13.59 20.43
C LEU A 270 2.23 -14.73 21.40
N LYS A 271 2.01 -14.36 22.63
CA LYS A 271 1.59 -15.27 23.70
C LYS A 271 0.12 -15.65 23.55
#